data_3b649ef3e39644988e58b878a7906748
#
_entry.id   3b649ef3e39644988e58b878a7906748
#
_cell.length_a   1.000
_cell.length_b   1.000
_cell.length_c   1.000
_cell.angle_alpha   90.00
_cell.angle_beta   90.00
_cell.angle_gamma   90.00
#
_symmetry.space_group_name_H-M   'P 1'
#
loop_
_entity.id
_entity.type
_entity.pdbx_description
1 polymer ?
#
loop_
_entity_poly.entity_id
_entity_poly.type
_entity_poly.pdbx_seq_one_letter_code
_entity_poly.pdbx_strand_id
1 'polypeptide(L)'
;MVSLSDKLKSLGVKVGARDLPPPRPRVPYPIDHIVPGRFQETPQGDVFLVERRYPLEHRQGRASLRVIASPQIIAEWAREPRLAGVPPDTFAFLDTETTGLSGGTGTYAFLVGVGRYVGEIFQLAQFFMRDPMEEPALLAALAEFLQPCQALVTFNGKAFDVPLLNARYVTNGEVPLLASAAHLDLLPLARRLWRDRLSSRALGSLEEHILDAVRTEEDVPGWVIPSLYFDYLRSGDARPLKSVFYHNAMDVLSLAALLSHISELLADPLGGAVEHALDLVAMGKLFEDLGHLEAAMGLYECGLSHNLPEEAYWEAVRRLSFVHKRQGNFPAAVALWRQAAHNGHIYAHVELAKLYEHRARDYREAVHWTQVAIALVSA
;
A
#
# COMPACT_ATOMS: atom_id res chain seq x y z
N MET A 1 -22.46 -48.35 -24.18
CA MET A 1 -21.72 -47.29 -23.47
C MET A 1 -22.44 -45.96 -23.78
N VAL A 2 -22.97 -45.29 -22.75
CA VAL A 2 -23.58 -43.96 -22.92
C VAL A 2 -22.45 -42.97 -23.24
N SER A 3 -22.61 -42.18 -24.31
CA SER A 3 -21.56 -41.23 -24.72
C SER A 3 -21.40 -40.12 -23.68
N LEU A 4 -20.21 -39.49 -23.61
CA LEU A 4 -19.96 -38.35 -22.75
C LEU A 4 -20.95 -37.21 -23.05
N SER A 5 -21.31 -37.03 -24.31
CA SER A 5 -22.32 -36.06 -24.79
C SER A 5 -23.70 -36.33 -24.18
N ASP A 6 -24.11 -37.59 -24.08
CA ASP A 6 -25.42 -37.94 -23.50
C ASP A 6 -25.45 -37.74 -21.99
N LYS A 7 -24.31 -37.99 -21.30
CA LYS A 7 -24.15 -37.68 -19.87
C LYS A 7 -24.21 -36.19 -19.61
N LEU A 8 -23.55 -35.38 -20.45
CA LEU A 8 -23.56 -33.91 -20.29
C LEU A 8 -24.97 -33.34 -20.55
N LYS A 9 -25.69 -33.87 -21.55
CA LYS A 9 -27.10 -33.48 -21.81
C LYS A 9 -28.00 -33.84 -20.62
N SER A 10 -27.83 -34.99 -19.99
CA SER A 10 -28.63 -35.41 -18.83
C SER A 10 -28.37 -34.51 -17.58
N LEU A 11 -27.24 -33.83 -17.52
CA LEU A 11 -26.88 -32.82 -16.50
C LEU A 11 -27.33 -31.41 -16.87
N GLY A 12 -28.12 -31.23 -17.95
CA GLY A 12 -28.59 -29.93 -18.41
C GLY A 12 -27.55 -29.12 -19.17
N VAL A 13 -26.38 -29.69 -19.46
CA VAL A 13 -25.33 -29.02 -20.24
C VAL A 13 -25.69 -29.03 -21.71
N LYS A 14 -25.84 -27.88 -22.33
CA LYS A 14 -26.04 -27.73 -23.78
C LYS A 14 -24.71 -27.99 -24.49
N VAL A 15 -24.69 -29.02 -25.32
CA VAL A 15 -23.49 -29.42 -26.06
C VAL A 15 -23.64 -29.00 -27.53
N GLY A 16 -22.78 -28.12 -27.99
CA GLY A 16 -22.71 -27.65 -29.37
C GLY A 16 -23.18 -26.21 -29.58
N ALA A 17 -22.67 -25.56 -30.61
CA ALA A 17 -22.94 -24.14 -30.88
C ALA A 17 -24.41 -23.86 -31.32
N ARG A 18 -25.16 -24.88 -31.75
CA ARG A 18 -26.57 -24.74 -32.22
C ARG A 18 -27.54 -24.40 -31.09
N ASP A 19 -27.20 -24.73 -29.84
CA ASP A 19 -28.06 -24.51 -28.68
C ASP A 19 -27.62 -23.27 -27.87
N LEU A 20 -26.58 -22.55 -28.33
CA LEU A 20 -26.21 -21.29 -27.72
C LEU A 20 -27.20 -20.20 -28.10
N PRO A 21 -27.63 -19.33 -27.18
CA PRO A 21 -28.43 -18.17 -27.55
C PRO A 21 -27.62 -17.34 -28.57
N PRO A 22 -28.34 -16.74 -29.57
CA PRO A 22 -27.67 -15.86 -30.51
C PRO A 22 -26.83 -14.80 -29.74
N PRO A 23 -25.65 -14.44 -30.26
CA PRO A 23 -24.87 -13.39 -29.64
C PRO A 23 -25.76 -12.16 -29.45
N ARG A 24 -25.75 -11.59 -28.25
CA ARG A 24 -26.49 -10.35 -27.99
C ARG A 24 -26.07 -9.32 -29.04
N PRO A 25 -27.03 -8.57 -29.66
CA PRO A 25 -26.65 -7.51 -30.58
C PRO A 25 -25.67 -6.60 -29.90
N ARG A 26 -24.55 -6.28 -30.56
CA ARG A 26 -23.58 -5.28 -30.05
C ARG A 26 -24.33 -3.95 -29.94
N VAL A 27 -24.50 -3.48 -28.73
CA VAL A 27 -25.06 -2.14 -28.48
C VAL A 27 -23.91 -1.16 -28.71
N PRO A 28 -24.07 -0.19 -29.64
CA PRO A 28 -23.00 0.72 -30.00
C PRO A 28 -22.85 1.82 -28.93
N TYR A 29 -22.27 1.47 -27.78
CA TYR A 29 -21.85 2.44 -26.76
C TYR A 29 -20.32 2.41 -26.66
N PRO A 30 -19.60 2.98 -27.63
CA PRO A 30 -18.15 2.98 -27.63
C PRO A 30 -17.60 3.83 -26.48
N ILE A 31 -16.37 3.52 -26.06
CA ILE A 31 -15.77 4.11 -24.84
C ILE A 31 -15.65 5.63 -24.91
N ASP A 32 -15.33 6.18 -26.06
CA ASP A 32 -15.17 7.61 -26.30
C ASP A 32 -16.47 8.42 -26.22
N HIS A 33 -17.62 7.74 -26.29
CA HIS A 33 -18.93 8.36 -26.02
C HIS A 33 -19.33 8.30 -24.55
N ILE A 34 -18.68 7.47 -23.74
CA ILE A 34 -19.05 7.21 -22.34
C ILE A 34 -18.08 7.88 -21.39
N VAL A 35 -16.79 7.81 -21.67
CA VAL A 35 -15.73 8.38 -20.83
C VAL A 35 -15.03 9.50 -21.62
N PRO A 36 -14.95 10.72 -21.08
CA PRO A 36 -14.21 11.81 -21.72
C PRO A 36 -12.73 11.44 -21.84
N GLY A 37 -12.28 11.24 -23.07
CA GLY A 37 -10.90 10.85 -23.38
C GLY A 37 -10.57 11.10 -24.84
N ARG A 38 -9.39 10.66 -25.26
CA ARG A 38 -8.91 10.79 -26.64
C ARG A 38 -8.18 9.53 -27.07
N PHE A 39 -8.07 9.32 -28.37
CA PHE A 39 -7.14 8.35 -28.91
C PHE A 39 -5.75 8.98 -29.05
N GLN A 40 -4.73 8.25 -28.56
CA GLN A 40 -3.34 8.60 -28.74
C GLN A 40 -2.73 7.62 -29.73
N GLU A 41 -2.19 8.16 -30.83
CA GLU A 41 -1.42 7.39 -31.80
C GLU A 41 -0.06 6.98 -31.22
N THR A 42 0.31 5.73 -31.43
CA THR A 42 1.65 5.20 -31.13
C THR A 42 2.18 4.46 -32.35
N PRO A 43 3.48 4.15 -32.44
CA PRO A 43 4.01 3.30 -33.52
C PRO A 43 3.37 1.90 -33.61
N GLN A 44 2.72 1.45 -32.51
CA GLN A 44 2.06 0.14 -32.40
C GLN A 44 0.53 0.21 -32.58
N GLY A 45 -0.02 1.38 -32.85
CA GLY A 45 -1.46 1.62 -33.02
C GLY A 45 -2.01 2.65 -32.03
N ASP A 46 -3.33 2.74 -31.93
CA ASP A 46 -4.01 3.70 -31.09
C ASP A 46 -4.34 3.10 -29.71
N VAL A 47 -4.21 3.91 -28.68
CA VAL A 47 -4.68 3.61 -27.32
C VAL A 47 -5.69 4.66 -26.86
N PHE A 48 -6.73 4.24 -26.13
CA PHE A 48 -7.67 5.19 -25.53
C PHE A 48 -7.07 5.73 -24.22
N LEU A 49 -6.96 7.06 -24.13
CA LEU A 49 -6.34 7.78 -23.03
C LEU A 49 -7.32 8.76 -22.40
N VAL A 50 -7.44 8.68 -21.06
CA VAL A 50 -8.13 9.67 -20.23
C VAL A 50 -7.12 10.42 -19.40
N GLU A 51 -7.13 11.76 -19.48
CA GLU A 51 -6.22 12.60 -18.70
C GLU A 51 -7.03 13.55 -17.81
N ARG A 52 -6.58 13.69 -16.56
CA ARG A 52 -7.11 14.65 -15.60
C ARG A 52 -5.96 15.38 -14.92
N ARG A 53 -6.20 16.62 -14.54
CA ARG A 53 -5.22 17.48 -13.88
C ARG A 53 -5.77 17.99 -12.57
N TYR A 54 -4.99 17.86 -11.51
CA TYR A 54 -5.34 18.31 -10.18
C TYR A 54 -4.25 19.25 -9.67
N PRO A 55 -4.61 20.38 -9.01
CA PRO A 55 -3.61 21.16 -8.29
C PRO A 55 -3.04 20.32 -7.15
N LEU A 56 -1.79 20.55 -6.73
CA LEU A 56 -1.17 19.79 -5.64
C LEU A 56 -1.90 19.96 -4.30
N GLU A 57 -2.66 21.02 -4.13
CA GLU A 57 -3.53 21.29 -2.98
C GLU A 57 -4.87 20.54 -3.04
N HIS A 58 -5.13 19.83 -4.15
CA HIS A 58 -6.32 18.97 -4.24
C HIS A 58 -6.31 17.98 -3.07
N ARG A 59 -7.45 17.84 -2.40
CA ARG A 59 -7.59 16.96 -1.25
C ARG A 59 -8.29 15.66 -1.63
N GLN A 60 -7.64 14.58 -1.30
CA GLN A 60 -8.24 13.26 -1.24
C GLN A 60 -8.46 12.95 0.25
N GLY A 61 -9.69 13.24 0.72
CA GLY A 61 -9.98 13.27 2.14
C GLY A 61 -9.22 14.39 2.87
N ARG A 62 -8.51 14.05 3.94
CA ARG A 62 -7.72 15.02 4.74
C ARG A 62 -6.36 15.37 4.14
N ALA A 63 -5.81 14.56 3.26
CA ALA A 63 -4.47 14.76 2.70
C ALA A 63 -4.48 15.49 1.36
N SER A 64 -3.45 16.29 1.10
CA SER A 64 -3.16 16.86 -0.22
C SER A 64 -2.37 15.87 -1.08
N LEU A 65 -2.10 16.22 -2.34
CA LEU A 65 -1.27 15.38 -3.22
C LEU A 65 0.23 15.72 -3.11
N ARG A 66 0.62 16.69 -2.27
CA ARG A 66 1.99 17.19 -2.14
C ARG A 66 2.80 16.36 -1.15
N VAL A 67 3.87 15.72 -1.61
CA VAL A 67 4.84 14.99 -0.76
C VAL A 67 5.87 15.97 -0.21
N ILE A 68 6.04 16.02 1.12
CA ILE A 68 6.93 16.97 1.81
C ILE A 68 8.16 16.32 2.45
N ALA A 69 8.17 15.01 2.68
CA ALA A 69 9.32 14.32 3.27
C ALA A 69 10.53 14.32 2.34
N SER A 70 11.73 14.35 2.93
CA SER A 70 12.96 14.23 2.16
C SER A 70 13.10 12.84 1.54
N PRO A 71 13.74 12.73 0.36
CA PRO A 71 14.01 11.44 -0.27
C PRO A 71 14.76 10.47 0.64
N GLN A 72 15.68 10.98 1.48
CA GLN A 72 16.47 10.18 2.41
C GLN A 72 15.59 9.47 3.44
N ILE A 73 14.66 10.21 4.07
CA ILE A 73 13.71 9.64 5.04
C ILE A 73 12.82 8.59 4.36
N ILE A 74 12.33 8.87 3.14
CA ILE A 74 11.52 7.92 2.36
C ILE A 74 12.33 6.65 2.07
N ALA A 75 13.59 6.80 1.65
CA ALA A 75 14.48 5.67 1.33
C ALA A 75 14.78 4.78 2.55
N GLU A 76 15.09 5.39 3.69
CA GLU A 76 15.32 4.68 4.96
C GLU A 76 14.09 3.88 5.37
N TRP A 77 12.96 4.54 5.39
CA TRP A 77 11.69 4.01 5.78
C TRP A 77 11.19 2.87 4.86
N ALA A 78 11.33 3.06 3.54
CA ALA A 78 11.00 2.05 2.54
C ALA A 78 12.01 0.90 2.48
N ARG A 79 13.19 1.06 3.11
CA ARG A 79 14.36 0.18 2.95
C ARG A 79 14.73 0.00 1.48
N GLU A 80 14.65 1.10 0.73
CA GLU A 80 14.97 1.17 -0.70
C GLU A 80 16.01 2.29 -0.92
N PRO A 81 17.31 1.98 -0.80
CA PRO A 81 18.37 3.00 -0.88
C PRO A 81 18.38 3.79 -2.19
N ARG A 82 17.85 3.21 -3.28
CA ARG A 82 17.79 3.88 -4.58
C ARG A 82 16.88 5.11 -4.57
N LEU A 83 15.96 5.23 -3.60
CA LEU A 83 15.10 6.40 -3.44
C LEU A 83 15.82 7.60 -2.81
N ALA A 84 16.97 7.42 -2.15
CA ALA A 84 17.63 8.47 -1.38
C ALA A 84 18.02 9.72 -2.18
N GLY A 85 18.25 9.57 -3.49
CA GLY A 85 18.58 10.68 -4.39
C GLY A 85 17.46 11.07 -5.35
N VAL A 86 16.26 10.47 -5.24
CA VAL A 86 15.17 10.68 -6.18
C VAL A 86 14.22 11.75 -5.66
N PRO A 87 14.09 12.89 -6.36
CA PRO A 87 13.16 13.94 -5.98
C PRO A 87 11.71 13.43 -6.00
N PRO A 88 10.88 13.70 -4.98
CA PRO A 88 9.50 13.22 -4.94
C PRO A 88 8.61 13.69 -6.12
N ASP A 89 8.93 14.83 -6.71
CA ASP A 89 8.26 15.35 -7.90
C ASP A 89 8.52 14.54 -9.18
N THR A 90 9.45 13.57 -9.13
CA THR A 90 9.72 12.61 -10.22
C THR A 90 9.09 11.24 -9.97
N PHE A 91 8.24 11.09 -8.94
CA PHE A 91 7.55 9.85 -8.64
C PHE A 91 6.37 9.64 -9.59
N ALA A 92 6.16 8.39 -10.01
CA ALA A 92 4.96 7.92 -10.68
C ALA A 92 4.14 7.04 -9.75
N PHE A 93 2.85 7.34 -9.61
CA PHE A 93 1.88 6.58 -8.82
C PHE A 93 1.11 5.67 -9.76
N LEU A 94 1.20 4.36 -9.59
CA LEU A 94 0.69 3.39 -10.55
C LEU A 94 -0.25 2.39 -9.90
N ASP A 95 -1.39 2.16 -10.57
CA ASP A 95 -2.37 1.15 -10.25
C ASP A 95 -2.91 0.49 -11.53
N THR A 96 -3.29 -0.78 -11.49
CA THR A 96 -3.74 -1.53 -12.67
C THR A 96 -5.04 -2.29 -12.44
N GLU A 97 -5.93 -2.22 -13.45
CA GLU A 97 -7.08 -3.13 -13.53
C GLU A 97 -6.78 -4.28 -14.50
N THR A 98 -7.03 -5.49 -14.03
CA THR A 98 -6.58 -6.70 -14.72
C THR A 98 -7.70 -7.66 -15.03
N THR A 99 -7.48 -8.53 -16.02
CA THR A 99 -8.46 -9.57 -16.42
C THR A 99 -8.53 -10.74 -15.43
N GLY A 100 -7.69 -10.79 -14.41
CA GLY A 100 -7.68 -11.84 -13.39
C GLY A 100 -6.69 -11.59 -12.27
N LEU A 101 -6.94 -12.21 -11.12
CA LEU A 101 -6.18 -12.03 -9.88
C LEU A 101 -4.89 -12.87 -9.80
N SER A 102 -4.62 -13.75 -10.76
CA SER A 102 -3.63 -14.83 -10.60
C SER A 102 -2.29 -14.60 -11.26
N GLY A 103 -2.04 -13.45 -11.91
CA GLY A 103 -0.72 -13.07 -12.42
C GLY A 103 -0.06 -14.11 -13.33
N GLY A 104 -0.74 -14.62 -14.36
CA GLY A 104 -0.16 -15.54 -15.35
C GLY A 104 0.00 -14.88 -16.72
N THR A 105 0.68 -15.54 -17.69
CA THR A 105 0.87 -15.04 -19.06
C THR A 105 -0.45 -14.74 -19.81
N GLY A 106 -1.58 -15.25 -19.32
CA GLY A 106 -2.91 -14.96 -19.85
C GLY A 106 -3.65 -13.81 -19.16
N THR A 107 -3.04 -13.14 -18.17
CA THR A 107 -3.61 -11.98 -17.51
C THR A 107 -3.14 -10.71 -18.20
N TYR A 108 -4.08 -9.83 -18.54
CA TYR A 108 -3.84 -8.52 -19.14
C TYR A 108 -4.10 -7.41 -18.12
N ALA A 109 -3.29 -6.35 -18.15
CA ALA A 109 -3.63 -5.08 -17.54
C ALA A 109 -4.40 -4.26 -18.58
N PHE A 110 -5.73 -4.26 -18.51
CA PHE A 110 -6.56 -3.62 -19.54
C PHE A 110 -6.79 -2.12 -19.27
N LEU A 111 -6.57 -1.68 -18.04
CA LEU A 111 -6.56 -0.27 -17.66
C LEU A 111 -5.36 -0.04 -16.74
N VAL A 112 -4.51 0.90 -17.11
CA VAL A 112 -3.35 1.30 -16.30
C VAL A 112 -3.49 2.77 -15.96
N GLY A 113 -3.69 3.06 -14.66
CA GLY A 113 -3.72 4.41 -14.12
C GLY A 113 -2.34 4.82 -13.65
N VAL A 114 -1.89 6.00 -14.08
CA VAL A 114 -0.63 6.58 -13.63
C VAL A 114 -0.80 8.04 -13.29
N GLY A 115 -0.40 8.42 -12.06
CA GLY A 115 -0.25 9.80 -11.64
C GLY A 115 1.21 10.22 -11.64
N ARG A 116 1.50 11.47 -12.03
CA ARG A 116 2.85 12.06 -11.90
C ARG A 116 2.74 13.56 -11.65
N TYR A 117 3.82 14.14 -11.16
CA TYR A 117 3.91 15.59 -11.01
C TYR A 117 4.39 16.26 -12.29
N VAL A 118 3.78 17.40 -12.63
CA VAL A 118 4.19 18.28 -13.73
C VAL A 118 4.11 19.73 -13.21
N GLY A 119 5.22 20.24 -12.69
CA GLY A 119 5.22 21.49 -11.92
C GLY A 119 4.27 21.41 -10.72
N GLU A 120 3.37 22.39 -10.57
CA GLU A 120 2.39 22.46 -9.47
C GLU A 120 1.08 21.67 -9.75
N ILE A 121 1.14 20.69 -10.65
CA ILE A 121 -0.03 19.90 -11.06
C ILE A 121 0.28 18.42 -10.90
N PHE A 122 -0.67 17.68 -10.35
CA PHE A 122 -0.71 16.23 -10.42
C PHE A 122 -1.50 15.81 -11.66
N GLN A 123 -0.81 15.24 -12.64
CA GLN A 123 -1.38 14.73 -13.88
C GLN A 123 -1.70 13.25 -13.71
N LEU A 124 -2.97 12.89 -13.79
CA LEU A 124 -3.46 11.52 -13.83
C LEU A 124 -3.74 11.14 -15.28
N ALA A 125 -3.17 10.05 -15.75
CA ALA A 125 -3.42 9.45 -17.06
C ALA A 125 -3.91 8.00 -16.88
N GLN A 126 -4.93 7.60 -17.64
CA GLN A 126 -5.48 6.26 -17.64
C GLN A 126 -5.43 5.70 -19.05
N PHE A 127 -4.61 4.68 -19.26
CA PHE A 127 -4.41 3.99 -20.53
C PHE A 127 -5.33 2.78 -20.60
N PHE A 128 -6.24 2.76 -21.55
CA PHE A 128 -7.26 1.72 -21.65
C PHE A 128 -7.14 0.92 -22.95
N MET A 129 -7.16 -0.38 -22.81
CA MET A 129 -7.14 -1.36 -23.90
C MET A 129 -8.56 -1.80 -24.26
N ARG A 130 -9.08 -1.37 -25.43
CA ARG A 130 -10.42 -1.72 -25.92
C ARG A 130 -10.52 -3.15 -26.41
N ASP A 131 -9.39 -3.68 -26.88
CA ASP A 131 -9.24 -5.04 -27.38
C ASP A 131 -7.82 -5.52 -27.05
N PRO A 132 -7.61 -6.80 -26.70
CA PRO A 132 -6.26 -7.33 -26.42
C PRO A 132 -5.23 -7.09 -27.53
N MET A 133 -5.65 -6.86 -28.77
CA MET A 133 -4.75 -6.48 -29.88
C MET A 133 -4.12 -5.09 -29.71
N GLU A 134 -4.68 -4.24 -28.87
CA GLU A 134 -4.16 -2.89 -28.57
C GLU A 134 -3.11 -2.86 -27.45
N GLU A 135 -2.78 -4.00 -26.87
CA GLU A 135 -1.80 -4.06 -25.79
C GLU A 135 -0.44 -3.44 -26.15
N PRO A 136 0.14 -3.69 -27.35
CA PRO A 136 1.40 -3.04 -27.71
C PRO A 136 1.32 -1.50 -27.72
N ALA A 137 0.18 -0.95 -28.16
CA ALA A 137 -0.04 0.49 -28.17
C ALA A 137 -0.19 1.05 -26.73
N LEU A 138 -0.90 0.34 -25.85
CA LEU A 138 -1.02 0.70 -24.44
C LEU A 138 0.37 0.75 -23.78
N LEU A 139 1.18 -0.31 -23.96
CA LEU A 139 2.50 -0.41 -23.36
C LEU A 139 3.46 0.68 -23.87
N ALA A 140 3.39 1.02 -25.16
CA ALA A 140 4.20 2.09 -25.76
C ALA A 140 3.83 3.47 -25.19
N ALA A 141 2.54 3.80 -25.13
CA ALA A 141 2.07 5.05 -24.55
C ALA A 141 2.39 5.16 -23.05
N LEU A 142 2.25 4.05 -22.30
CA LEU A 142 2.65 3.98 -20.90
C LEU A 142 4.16 4.23 -20.72
N ALA A 143 5.00 3.64 -21.56
CA ALA A 143 6.44 3.85 -21.53
C ALA A 143 6.83 5.31 -21.78
N GLU A 144 6.21 5.95 -22.76
CA GLU A 144 6.40 7.37 -23.05
C GLU A 144 6.00 8.25 -21.86
N PHE A 145 4.85 7.96 -21.23
CA PHE A 145 4.37 8.73 -20.09
C PHE A 145 5.27 8.58 -18.87
N LEU A 146 5.85 7.41 -18.64
CA LEU A 146 6.74 7.10 -17.53
C LEU A 146 8.19 7.59 -17.73
N GLN A 147 8.58 7.94 -18.95
CA GLN A 147 9.97 8.30 -19.30
C GLN A 147 10.59 9.38 -18.38
N PRO A 148 9.89 10.45 -17.93
CA PRO A 148 10.49 11.43 -17.03
C PRO A 148 10.49 11.00 -15.56
N CYS A 149 9.87 9.86 -15.21
CA CYS A 149 9.76 9.40 -13.84
C CYS A 149 11.00 8.58 -13.43
N GLN A 150 11.43 8.74 -12.17
CA GLN A 150 12.62 8.08 -11.63
C GLN A 150 12.29 6.99 -10.61
N ALA A 151 11.09 7.02 -10.04
CA ALA A 151 10.62 6.01 -9.10
C ALA A 151 9.14 5.73 -9.26
N LEU A 152 8.74 4.52 -8.85
CA LEU A 152 7.33 4.11 -8.79
C LEU A 152 6.82 4.11 -7.36
N VAL A 153 5.56 4.49 -7.20
CA VAL A 153 4.78 4.34 -5.96
C VAL A 153 3.57 3.47 -6.29
N THR A 154 3.37 2.41 -5.52
CA THR A 154 2.25 1.49 -5.71
C THR A 154 1.67 1.05 -4.37
N PHE A 155 0.58 0.31 -4.41
CA PHE A 155 0.03 -0.39 -3.25
C PHE A 155 -0.03 -1.89 -3.52
N ASN A 156 0.87 -2.67 -2.92
CA ASN A 156 1.08 -4.09 -3.19
C ASN A 156 1.61 -4.41 -4.61
N GLY A 157 2.03 -3.38 -5.34
CA GLY A 157 2.44 -3.50 -6.73
C GLY A 157 3.78 -4.22 -6.93
N LYS A 158 4.62 -4.34 -5.88
CA LYS A 158 5.83 -5.20 -5.93
C LYS A 158 5.46 -6.66 -6.18
N ALA A 159 4.31 -7.10 -5.69
CA ALA A 159 3.83 -8.47 -5.82
C ALA A 159 2.91 -8.70 -7.03
N PHE A 160 2.26 -7.64 -7.55
CA PHE A 160 1.21 -7.76 -8.58
C PHE A 160 1.46 -6.91 -9.82
N ASP A 161 1.31 -5.60 -9.75
CA ASP A 161 1.28 -4.71 -10.91
C ASP A 161 2.58 -4.72 -11.70
N VAL A 162 3.71 -4.55 -11.00
CA VAL A 162 5.03 -4.46 -11.65
C VAL A 162 5.47 -5.77 -12.27
N PRO A 163 5.39 -6.94 -11.61
CA PRO A 163 5.63 -8.23 -12.24
C PRO A 163 4.73 -8.50 -13.45
N LEU A 164 3.44 -8.15 -13.36
CA LEU A 164 2.51 -8.30 -14.46
C LEU A 164 2.92 -7.45 -15.66
N LEU A 165 3.08 -6.14 -15.48
CA LEU A 165 3.47 -5.23 -16.56
C LEU A 165 4.81 -5.62 -17.17
N ASN A 166 5.81 -6.00 -16.37
CA ASN A 166 7.09 -6.50 -16.89
C ASN A 166 6.91 -7.77 -17.75
N ALA A 167 6.06 -8.70 -17.32
CA ALA A 167 5.75 -9.89 -18.10
C ALA A 167 5.04 -9.53 -19.42
N ARG A 168 4.16 -8.50 -19.42
CA ARG A 168 3.49 -8.02 -20.63
C ARG A 168 4.46 -7.36 -21.60
N TYR A 169 5.40 -6.53 -21.11
CA TYR A 169 6.47 -5.98 -21.96
C TYR A 169 7.27 -7.10 -22.63
N VAL A 170 7.75 -8.08 -21.86
CA VAL A 170 8.50 -9.23 -22.40
C VAL A 170 7.68 -10.03 -23.43
N THR A 171 6.39 -10.27 -23.15
CA THR A 171 5.50 -11.01 -24.05
C THR A 171 5.32 -10.29 -25.39
N ASN A 172 5.39 -8.95 -25.39
CA ASN A 172 5.30 -8.13 -26.60
C ASN A 172 6.68 -7.87 -27.24
N GLY A 173 7.76 -8.51 -26.77
CA GLY A 173 9.11 -8.37 -27.32
C GLY A 173 9.81 -7.08 -26.90
N GLU A 174 9.29 -6.39 -25.88
CA GLU A 174 9.82 -5.13 -25.37
C GLU A 174 10.67 -5.34 -24.12
N VAL A 175 11.52 -4.35 -23.80
CA VAL A 175 12.34 -4.38 -22.59
C VAL A 175 11.46 -4.06 -21.38
N PRO A 176 11.54 -4.83 -20.26
CA PRO A 176 10.78 -4.57 -19.06
C PRO A 176 11.16 -3.22 -18.43
N LEU A 177 10.40 -2.19 -18.71
CA LEU A 177 10.67 -0.81 -18.29
C LEU A 177 10.78 -0.65 -16.78
N LEU A 178 9.93 -1.37 -16.03
CA LEU A 178 9.79 -1.21 -14.60
C LEU A 178 10.73 -2.10 -13.77
N ALA A 179 11.49 -2.99 -14.42
CA ALA A 179 12.33 -3.95 -13.71
C ALA A 179 13.48 -3.29 -12.91
N SER A 180 13.99 -2.16 -13.38
CA SER A 180 15.10 -1.42 -12.74
C SER A 180 14.66 -0.17 -11.98
N ALA A 181 13.38 0.20 -12.01
CA ALA A 181 12.88 1.40 -11.34
C ALA A 181 13.05 1.30 -9.82
N ALA A 182 13.43 2.41 -9.17
CA ALA A 182 13.29 2.52 -7.73
C ALA A 182 11.80 2.41 -7.37
N HIS A 183 11.44 1.65 -6.33
CA HIS A 183 10.06 1.29 -6.13
C HIS A 183 9.64 1.35 -4.65
N LEU A 184 8.74 2.25 -4.36
CA LEU A 184 8.07 2.42 -3.08
C LEU A 184 6.72 1.71 -3.09
N ASP A 185 6.60 0.60 -2.37
CA ASP A 185 5.31 -0.06 -2.14
C ASP A 185 4.76 0.37 -0.78
N LEU A 186 3.57 0.97 -0.77
CA LEU A 186 2.98 1.55 0.44
C LEU A 186 2.34 0.51 1.37
N LEU A 187 2.00 -0.68 0.88
CA LEU A 187 1.35 -1.70 1.72
C LEU A 187 2.20 -2.17 2.92
N PRO A 188 3.52 -2.49 2.77
CA PRO A 188 4.35 -2.86 3.92
C PRO A 188 4.39 -1.79 5.00
N LEU A 189 4.37 -0.53 4.60
CA LEU A 189 4.37 0.62 5.49
C LEU A 189 3.05 0.80 6.21
N ALA A 190 1.95 0.74 5.46
CA ALA A 190 0.61 0.77 6.03
C ALA A 190 0.42 -0.35 7.07
N ARG A 191 0.98 -1.53 6.82
CA ARG A 191 1.00 -2.64 7.78
C ARG A 191 1.81 -2.31 9.03
N ARG A 192 2.93 -1.61 8.91
CA ARG A 192 3.76 -1.21 10.07
C ARG A 192 3.08 -0.15 10.91
N LEU A 193 2.45 0.85 10.28
CA LEU A 193 1.85 1.99 10.97
C LEU A 193 0.48 1.65 11.59
N TRP A 194 -0.37 0.87 10.90
CA TRP A 194 -1.78 0.75 11.26
C TRP A 194 -2.26 -0.67 11.55
N ARG A 195 -1.36 -1.66 11.67
CA ARG A 195 -1.75 -3.05 11.95
C ARG A 195 -2.47 -3.18 13.30
N ASP A 196 -1.99 -2.46 14.31
CA ASP A 196 -2.51 -2.59 15.67
C ASP A 196 -3.82 -1.79 15.87
N ARG A 197 -4.13 -0.88 14.94
CA ARG A 197 -5.36 -0.07 14.96
C ARG A 197 -6.46 -0.59 14.03
N LEU A 198 -6.12 -0.98 12.81
CA LEU A 198 -7.10 -1.34 11.78
C LEU A 198 -7.19 -2.86 11.59
N SER A 199 -8.41 -3.36 11.38
CA SER A 199 -8.65 -4.77 11.02
C SER A 199 -8.22 -5.09 9.59
N SER A 200 -8.33 -4.12 8.66
CA SER A 200 -7.90 -4.22 7.27
C SER A 200 -6.91 -3.10 6.92
N ARG A 201 -5.93 -3.40 6.09
CA ARG A 201 -4.97 -2.44 5.48
C ARG A 201 -5.07 -2.51 3.96
N ALA A 202 -6.24 -2.87 3.42
CA ALA A 202 -6.57 -2.64 2.02
C ALA A 202 -6.67 -1.13 1.76
N LEU A 203 -6.39 -0.68 0.53
CA LEU A 203 -6.36 0.74 0.19
C LEU A 203 -7.67 1.45 0.56
N GLY A 204 -8.83 0.88 0.23
CA GLY A 204 -10.13 1.44 0.60
C GLY A 204 -10.35 1.58 2.12
N SER A 205 -9.80 0.67 2.95
CA SER A 205 -9.84 0.81 4.40
C SER A 205 -8.96 1.96 4.90
N LEU A 206 -7.83 2.20 4.25
CA LEU A 206 -6.95 3.34 4.57
C LEU A 206 -7.57 4.66 4.10
N GLU A 207 -8.24 4.67 2.96
CA GLU A 207 -9.04 5.82 2.51
C GLU A 207 -10.04 6.24 3.57
N GLU A 208 -10.86 5.30 4.03
CA GLU A 208 -11.92 5.57 5.01
C GLU A 208 -11.38 5.99 6.38
N HIS A 209 -10.40 5.25 6.93
CA HIS A 209 -10.01 5.39 8.33
C HIS A 209 -8.77 6.27 8.57
N ILE A 210 -7.95 6.49 7.54
CA ILE A 210 -6.73 7.28 7.64
C ILE A 210 -6.88 8.60 6.89
N LEU A 211 -7.40 8.55 5.65
CA LEU A 211 -7.54 9.75 4.83
C LEU A 211 -8.88 10.46 5.02
N ASP A 212 -9.87 9.85 5.69
CA ASP A 212 -11.26 10.33 5.73
C ASP A 212 -11.81 10.59 4.31
N ALA A 213 -11.39 9.77 3.35
CA ALA A 213 -11.82 9.86 1.97
C ALA A 213 -12.97 8.88 1.71
N VAL A 214 -14.09 9.39 1.22
CA VAL A 214 -15.27 8.60 0.91
C VAL A 214 -15.43 8.55 -0.60
N ARG A 215 -15.51 7.34 -1.16
CA ARG A 215 -15.83 7.13 -2.58
C ARG A 215 -17.32 7.39 -2.80
N THR A 216 -17.65 7.89 -3.99
CA THR A 216 -19.05 8.12 -4.38
C THR A 216 -19.74 6.81 -4.77
N GLU A 217 -21.08 6.87 -4.98
CA GLU A 217 -21.88 5.75 -5.50
C GLU A 217 -21.49 5.32 -6.94
N GLU A 218 -20.59 6.08 -7.58
CA GLU A 218 -20.04 5.71 -8.89
C GLU A 218 -19.00 4.58 -8.80
N ASP A 219 -18.49 4.26 -7.59
CA ASP A 219 -17.50 3.19 -7.40
C ASP A 219 -18.10 1.80 -7.55
N VAL A 220 -17.23 0.85 -7.89
CA VAL A 220 -17.56 -0.57 -7.99
C VAL A 220 -16.59 -1.41 -7.18
N PRO A 221 -17.03 -2.52 -6.58
CA PRO A 221 -16.12 -3.43 -5.92
C PRO A 221 -15.06 -3.99 -6.88
N GLY A 222 -13.77 -3.93 -6.52
CA GLY A 222 -12.68 -4.37 -7.39
C GLY A 222 -12.83 -5.80 -7.94
N TRP A 223 -13.45 -6.71 -7.18
CA TRP A 223 -13.65 -8.10 -7.62
C TRP A 223 -14.62 -8.26 -8.81
N VAL A 224 -15.47 -7.28 -9.11
CA VAL A 224 -16.37 -7.32 -10.30
C VAL A 224 -15.70 -6.75 -11.55
N ILE A 225 -14.64 -5.97 -11.42
CA ILE A 225 -14.00 -5.23 -12.52
C ILE A 225 -13.58 -6.14 -13.68
N PRO A 226 -12.95 -7.30 -13.46
CA PRO A 226 -12.62 -8.22 -14.55
C PRO A 226 -13.84 -8.65 -15.37
N SER A 227 -14.97 -8.92 -14.70
CA SER A 227 -16.20 -9.33 -15.37
C SER A 227 -16.83 -8.22 -16.22
N LEU A 228 -16.73 -6.96 -15.75
CA LEU A 228 -17.21 -5.79 -16.51
C LEU A 228 -16.41 -5.60 -17.80
N TYR A 229 -15.09 -5.82 -17.76
CA TYR A 229 -14.27 -5.76 -18.96
C TYR A 229 -14.61 -6.89 -19.95
N PHE A 230 -14.78 -8.13 -19.49
CA PHE A 230 -15.20 -9.22 -20.36
C PHE A 230 -16.60 -9.02 -20.94
N ASP A 231 -17.52 -8.42 -20.19
CA ASP A 231 -18.84 -8.05 -20.70
C ASP A 231 -18.74 -6.97 -21.79
N TYR A 232 -17.87 -5.99 -21.60
CA TYR A 232 -17.56 -4.99 -22.62
C TYR A 232 -16.99 -5.63 -23.90
N LEU A 233 -15.99 -6.51 -23.79
CA LEU A 233 -15.43 -7.20 -24.96
C LEU A 233 -16.48 -8.00 -25.76
N ARG A 234 -17.48 -8.56 -25.06
CA ARG A 234 -18.56 -9.35 -25.71
C ARG A 234 -19.66 -8.48 -26.32
N SER A 235 -20.05 -7.43 -25.65
CA SER A 235 -21.20 -6.61 -25.99
C SER A 235 -20.88 -5.35 -26.78
N GLY A 236 -19.70 -4.78 -26.58
CA GLY A 236 -19.33 -3.44 -27.02
C GLY A 236 -19.98 -2.32 -26.21
N ASP A 237 -20.59 -2.63 -25.06
CA ASP A 237 -21.21 -1.64 -24.16
C ASP A 237 -20.22 -1.17 -23.11
N ALA A 238 -19.69 0.05 -23.30
CA ALA A 238 -18.72 0.65 -22.39
C ALA A 238 -19.34 1.37 -21.17
N ARG A 239 -20.68 1.46 -21.07
CA ARG A 239 -21.33 2.20 -19.97
C ARG A 239 -20.90 1.73 -18.57
N PRO A 240 -20.79 0.41 -18.28
CA PRO A 240 -20.33 -0.06 -16.99
C PRO A 240 -18.86 0.27 -16.69
N LEU A 241 -18.04 0.51 -17.73
CA LEU A 241 -16.63 0.85 -17.54
C LEU A 241 -16.41 2.24 -16.96
N LYS A 242 -17.41 3.14 -17.02
CA LYS A 242 -17.31 4.47 -16.37
C LYS A 242 -16.91 4.33 -14.89
N SER A 243 -17.53 3.38 -14.18
CA SER A 243 -17.22 3.09 -12.77
C SER A 243 -15.82 2.50 -12.58
N VAL A 244 -15.33 1.71 -13.55
CA VAL A 244 -13.95 1.17 -13.50
C VAL A 244 -12.91 2.28 -13.66
N PHE A 245 -13.13 3.23 -14.58
CA PHE A 245 -12.27 4.41 -14.69
C PHE A 245 -12.30 5.27 -13.43
N TYR A 246 -13.47 5.40 -12.79
CA TYR A 246 -13.58 6.10 -11.51
C TYR A 246 -12.78 5.38 -10.42
N HIS A 247 -12.95 4.06 -10.27
CA HIS A 247 -12.26 3.23 -9.29
C HIS A 247 -10.74 3.42 -9.39
N ASN A 248 -10.16 3.11 -10.54
CA ASN A 248 -8.72 3.24 -10.79
C ASN A 248 -8.21 4.69 -10.60
N ALA A 249 -9.00 5.73 -10.97
CA ALA A 249 -8.60 7.11 -10.72
C ALA A 249 -8.53 7.42 -9.22
N MET A 250 -9.48 6.89 -8.43
CA MET A 250 -9.47 7.08 -6.98
C MET A 250 -8.28 6.34 -6.34
N ASP A 251 -7.96 5.14 -6.80
CA ASP A 251 -6.80 4.39 -6.31
C ASP A 251 -5.50 5.19 -6.52
N VAL A 252 -5.27 5.71 -7.73
CA VAL A 252 -4.06 6.52 -8.01
C VAL A 252 -4.02 7.82 -7.18
N LEU A 253 -5.14 8.53 -7.02
CA LEU A 253 -5.19 9.72 -6.17
C LEU A 253 -4.93 9.37 -4.70
N SER A 254 -5.48 8.27 -4.23
CA SER A 254 -5.30 7.79 -2.87
C SER A 254 -3.87 7.34 -2.59
N LEU A 255 -3.16 6.78 -3.57
CA LEU A 255 -1.72 6.51 -3.45
C LEU A 255 -0.94 7.80 -3.17
N ALA A 256 -1.19 8.86 -3.93
CA ALA A 256 -0.51 10.15 -3.76
C ALA A 256 -0.85 10.79 -2.41
N ALA A 257 -2.12 10.80 -2.04
CA ALA A 257 -2.58 11.34 -0.76
C ALA A 257 -2.05 10.55 0.43
N LEU A 258 -2.01 9.20 0.33
CA LEU A 258 -1.47 8.35 1.37
C LEU A 258 0.04 8.58 1.57
N LEU A 259 0.81 8.68 0.49
CA LEU A 259 2.23 9.03 0.59
C LEU A 259 2.43 10.43 1.17
N SER A 260 1.61 11.41 0.76
CA SER A 260 1.62 12.76 1.32
C SER A 260 1.39 12.72 2.83
N HIS A 261 0.32 12.06 3.29
CA HIS A 261 0.01 11.92 4.71
C HIS A 261 1.13 11.25 5.50
N ILE A 262 1.66 10.11 4.99
CA ILE A 262 2.79 9.45 5.63
C ILE A 262 4.03 10.37 5.67
N SER A 263 4.25 11.16 4.62
CA SER A 263 5.36 12.10 4.57
C SER A 263 5.25 13.20 5.63
N GLU A 264 4.05 13.66 5.95
CA GLU A 264 3.80 14.59 7.06
C GLU A 264 4.14 13.95 8.42
N LEU A 265 3.67 12.72 8.65
CA LEU A 265 3.96 11.98 9.89
C LEU A 265 5.47 11.76 10.11
N LEU A 266 6.21 11.51 9.03
CA LEU A 266 7.67 11.26 9.12
C LEU A 266 8.50 12.55 9.24
N ALA A 267 8.05 13.63 8.60
CA ALA A 267 8.78 14.90 8.65
C ALA A 267 8.76 15.52 10.02
N ASP A 268 7.65 15.38 10.77
CA ASP A 268 7.51 15.87 12.15
C ASP A 268 6.71 14.87 13.00
N PRO A 269 7.36 13.80 13.45
CA PRO A 269 6.69 12.71 14.15
C PRO A 269 6.07 13.09 15.51
N LEU A 270 6.49 14.21 16.11
CA LEU A 270 5.99 14.73 17.39
C LEU A 270 5.16 16.01 17.23
N GLY A 271 4.96 16.51 16.02
CA GLY A 271 4.26 17.76 15.72
C GLY A 271 2.73 17.70 15.88
N GLY A 272 2.19 16.63 16.47
CA GLY A 272 0.76 16.52 16.77
C GLY A 272 -0.11 16.03 15.61
N ALA A 273 0.46 15.67 14.46
CA ALA A 273 -0.27 15.09 13.33
C ALA A 273 -0.76 13.65 13.61
N VAL A 274 -0.20 12.98 14.62
CA VAL A 274 -0.59 11.61 15.03
C VAL A 274 -1.64 11.71 16.14
N GLU A 275 -2.87 11.47 15.79
CA GLU A 275 -4.03 11.62 16.71
C GLU A 275 -4.27 10.37 17.58
N HIS A 276 -3.78 9.20 17.17
CA HIS A 276 -4.12 7.92 17.78
C HIS A 276 -2.95 7.34 18.57
N ALA A 277 -3.18 6.99 19.84
CA ALA A 277 -2.14 6.45 20.71
C ALA A 277 -1.45 5.20 20.14
N LEU A 278 -2.18 4.30 19.48
CA LEU A 278 -1.61 3.12 18.82
C LEU A 278 -0.70 3.49 17.65
N ASP A 279 -1.02 4.55 16.92
CA ASP A 279 -0.20 5.02 15.80
C ASP A 279 1.10 5.65 16.31
N LEU A 280 1.07 6.37 17.46
CA LEU A 280 2.27 6.87 18.15
C LEU A 280 3.22 5.72 18.51
N VAL A 281 2.69 4.65 19.11
CA VAL A 281 3.49 3.46 19.46
C VAL A 281 4.04 2.78 18.20
N ALA A 282 3.23 2.65 17.15
CA ALA A 282 3.66 2.06 15.88
C ALA A 282 4.76 2.89 15.20
N MET A 283 4.65 4.21 15.21
CA MET A 283 5.71 5.11 14.75
C MET A 283 6.95 5.03 15.62
N GLY A 284 6.79 4.94 16.95
CA GLY A 284 7.93 4.70 17.85
C GLY A 284 8.70 3.43 17.48
N LYS A 285 7.99 2.33 17.16
CA LYS A 285 8.61 1.09 16.65
C LYS A 285 9.34 1.31 15.33
N LEU A 286 8.76 2.10 14.41
CA LEU A 286 9.40 2.42 13.13
C LEU A 286 10.70 3.21 13.33
N PHE A 287 10.68 4.28 14.11
CA PHE A 287 11.86 5.12 14.39
C PHE A 287 12.93 4.37 15.17
N GLU A 288 12.53 3.50 16.11
CA GLU A 288 13.46 2.61 16.81
C GLU A 288 14.19 1.67 15.85
N ASP A 289 13.48 1.07 14.92
CA ASP A 289 14.04 0.15 13.90
C ASP A 289 14.97 0.87 12.91
N LEU A 290 14.75 2.17 12.69
CA LEU A 290 15.62 3.02 11.86
C LEU A 290 16.82 3.58 12.65
N GLY A 291 16.87 3.38 13.97
CA GLY A 291 17.94 3.87 14.83
C GLY A 291 17.78 5.30 15.33
N HIS A 292 16.66 5.96 15.02
CA HIS A 292 16.32 7.31 15.49
C HIS A 292 15.77 7.25 16.93
N LEU A 293 16.63 6.92 17.89
CA LEU A 293 16.23 6.56 19.26
C LEU A 293 15.57 7.71 20.02
N GLU A 294 15.97 8.96 19.79
CA GLU A 294 15.37 10.12 20.46
C GLU A 294 13.92 10.34 20.01
N ALA A 295 13.65 10.28 18.69
CA ALA A 295 12.30 10.36 18.17
C ALA A 295 11.44 9.17 18.65
N ALA A 296 12.00 7.97 18.68
CA ALA A 296 11.31 6.78 19.19
C ALA A 296 10.91 6.93 20.66
N MET A 297 11.81 7.47 21.52
CA MET A 297 11.51 7.74 22.93
C MET A 297 10.33 8.71 23.06
N GLY A 298 10.42 9.88 22.41
CA GLY A 298 9.35 10.87 22.46
C GLY A 298 7.99 10.32 22.00
N LEU A 299 7.99 9.49 20.97
CA LEU A 299 6.78 8.84 20.48
C LEU A 299 6.20 7.82 21.47
N TYR A 300 7.05 7.01 22.12
CA TYR A 300 6.61 6.09 23.16
C TYR A 300 6.07 6.84 24.39
N GLU A 301 6.79 7.87 24.86
CA GLU A 301 6.36 8.71 25.99
C GLU A 301 5.02 9.39 25.68
N CYS A 302 4.87 9.96 24.50
CA CYS A 302 3.62 10.55 24.05
C CYS A 302 2.50 9.50 23.99
N GLY A 303 2.76 8.34 23.41
CA GLY A 303 1.78 7.24 23.34
C GLY A 303 1.34 6.76 24.73
N LEU A 304 2.29 6.61 25.67
CA LEU A 304 2.04 6.20 27.06
C LEU A 304 1.26 7.24 27.86
N SER A 305 1.26 8.51 27.47
CA SER A 305 0.44 9.56 28.10
C SER A 305 -1.04 9.51 27.70
N HIS A 306 -1.39 8.69 26.71
CA HIS A 306 -2.74 8.48 26.23
C HIS A 306 -3.32 7.13 26.72
N ASN A 307 -4.61 6.94 26.51
CA ASN A 307 -5.27 5.66 26.84
C ASN A 307 -4.93 4.60 25.78
N LEU A 308 -4.05 3.68 26.13
CA LEU A 308 -3.65 2.53 25.31
C LEU A 308 -4.34 1.25 25.81
N PRO A 309 -4.66 0.30 24.93
CA PRO A 309 -4.94 -1.07 25.32
C PRO A 309 -3.76 -1.64 26.13
N GLU A 310 -4.06 -2.48 27.13
CA GLU A 310 -3.06 -2.98 28.09
C GLU A 310 -1.84 -3.63 27.40
N GLU A 311 -2.06 -4.44 26.39
CA GLU A 311 -0.99 -5.10 25.65
C GLU A 311 -0.06 -4.08 24.95
N ALA A 312 -0.64 -3.07 24.31
CA ALA A 312 0.13 -2.02 23.63
C ALA A 312 0.88 -1.12 24.63
N TYR A 313 0.27 -0.85 25.78
CA TYR A 313 0.90 -0.10 26.88
C TYR A 313 2.17 -0.82 27.36
N TRP A 314 2.07 -2.10 27.71
CA TRP A 314 3.22 -2.84 28.20
C TRP A 314 4.28 -3.11 27.14
N GLU A 315 3.89 -3.25 25.88
CA GLU A 315 4.86 -3.31 24.79
C GLU A 315 5.62 -1.97 24.63
N ALA A 316 4.93 -0.83 24.73
CA ALA A 316 5.57 0.49 24.67
C ALA A 316 6.52 0.69 25.87
N VAL A 317 6.10 0.35 27.10
CA VAL A 317 6.94 0.39 28.32
C VAL A 317 8.20 -0.47 28.13
N ARG A 318 8.04 -1.69 27.62
CA ARG A 318 9.15 -2.60 27.36
C ARG A 318 10.13 -1.98 26.38
N ARG A 319 9.68 -1.50 25.22
CA ARG A 319 10.53 -0.92 24.19
C ARG A 319 11.24 0.35 24.67
N LEU A 320 10.50 1.25 25.31
CA LEU A 320 11.07 2.47 25.86
C LEU A 320 12.19 2.17 26.88
N SER A 321 11.98 1.16 27.73
CA SER A 321 13.02 0.73 28.70
C SER A 321 14.30 0.25 28.02
N PHE A 322 14.18 -0.48 26.92
CA PHE A 322 15.34 -0.93 26.15
C PHE A 322 15.99 0.19 25.34
N VAL A 323 15.24 1.17 24.87
CA VAL A 323 15.81 2.37 24.23
C VAL A 323 16.62 3.16 25.24
N HIS A 324 16.11 3.41 26.46
CA HIS A 324 16.87 4.06 27.54
C HIS A 324 18.12 3.26 27.90
N LYS A 325 18.04 1.93 28.00
CA LYS A 325 19.21 1.07 28.24
C LYS A 325 20.28 1.24 27.17
N ARG A 326 19.89 1.24 25.88
CA ARG A 326 20.82 1.44 24.74
C ARG A 326 21.51 2.80 24.77
N GLN A 327 20.81 3.84 25.24
CA GLN A 327 21.36 5.19 25.41
C GLN A 327 22.16 5.38 26.72
N GLY A 328 22.26 4.33 27.57
CA GLY A 328 22.94 4.41 28.85
C GLY A 328 22.16 5.11 29.96
N ASN A 329 20.92 5.50 29.70
CA ASN A 329 20.04 6.12 30.71
C ASN A 329 19.42 5.04 31.61
N PHE A 330 20.25 4.43 32.46
CA PHE A 330 19.86 3.38 33.37
C PHE A 330 18.83 3.80 34.42
N PRO A 331 18.86 5.02 34.99
CA PRO A 331 17.83 5.44 35.93
C PRO A 331 16.41 5.34 35.36
N ALA A 332 16.22 5.84 34.14
CA ALA A 332 14.90 5.75 33.44
C ALA A 332 14.52 4.29 33.10
N ALA A 333 15.48 3.50 32.59
CA ALA A 333 15.26 2.09 32.31
C ALA A 333 14.83 1.31 33.57
N VAL A 334 15.49 1.55 34.70
CA VAL A 334 15.19 0.90 35.99
C VAL A 334 13.79 1.27 36.48
N ALA A 335 13.39 2.54 36.35
CA ALA A 335 12.04 2.96 36.74
C ALA A 335 10.97 2.19 35.98
N LEU A 336 11.13 2.06 34.65
CA LEU A 336 10.22 1.31 33.79
C LEU A 336 10.25 -0.22 34.09
N TRP A 337 11.43 -0.79 34.34
CA TRP A 337 11.53 -2.20 34.70
C TRP A 337 10.88 -2.48 36.06
N ARG A 338 11.04 -1.61 37.07
CA ARG A 338 10.34 -1.78 38.36
C ARG A 338 8.83 -1.71 38.19
N GLN A 339 8.34 -0.78 37.39
CA GLN A 339 6.91 -0.66 37.08
C GLN A 339 6.39 -1.95 36.41
N ALA A 340 7.10 -2.46 35.39
CA ALA A 340 6.73 -3.69 34.68
C ALA A 340 6.86 -4.93 35.59
N ALA A 341 7.88 -5.02 36.44
CA ALA A 341 8.05 -6.12 37.39
C ALA A 341 6.93 -6.16 38.43
N HIS A 342 6.48 -5.00 38.94
CA HIS A 342 5.34 -4.91 39.86
C HIS A 342 4.04 -5.47 39.23
N ASN A 343 3.92 -5.39 37.89
CA ASN A 343 2.79 -5.93 37.12
C ASN A 343 3.06 -7.34 36.55
N GLY A 344 4.07 -8.05 37.08
CA GLY A 344 4.33 -9.45 36.75
C GLY A 344 5.04 -9.73 35.43
N HIS A 345 5.58 -8.70 34.77
CA HIS A 345 6.29 -8.90 33.50
C HIS A 345 7.68 -9.49 33.71
N ILE A 346 7.85 -10.75 33.33
CA ILE A 346 9.06 -11.55 33.55
C ILE A 346 10.33 -10.89 33.01
N TYR A 347 10.26 -10.27 31.81
CA TYR A 347 11.41 -9.62 31.20
C TYR A 347 12.04 -8.56 32.13
N ALA A 348 11.21 -7.83 32.88
CA ALA A 348 11.65 -6.76 33.75
C ALA A 348 12.43 -7.29 34.95
N HIS A 349 12.01 -8.41 35.54
CA HIS A 349 12.76 -9.08 36.62
C HIS A 349 14.12 -9.56 36.10
N VAL A 350 14.19 -10.11 34.89
CA VAL A 350 15.45 -10.53 34.25
C VAL A 350 16.40 -9.35 34.04
N GLU A 351 15.89 -8.21 33.55
CA GLU A 351 16.71 -7.03 33.31
C GLU A 351 17.19 -6.39 34.63
N LEU A 352 16.36 -6.36 35.67
CA LEU A 352 16.75 -5.94 37.00
C LEU A 352 17.82 -6.87 37.60
N ALA A 353 17.65 -8.20 37.50
CA ALA A 353 18.67 -9.15 37.97
C ALA A 353 20.02 -8.90 37.28
N LYS A 354 20.04 -8.78 35.95
CA LYS A 354 21.26 -8.47 35.18
C LYS A 354 21.90 -7.14 35.60
N LEU A 355 21.09 -6.11 35.85
CA LEU A 355 21.59 -4.80 36.30
C LEU A 355 22.32 -4.93 37.62
N TYR A 356 21.66 -5.58 38.61
CA TYR A 356 22.25 -5.75 39.95
C TYR A 356 23.47 -6.66 39.92
N GLU A 357 23.49 -7.72 39.12
CA GLU A 357 24.62 -8.61 38.97
C GLU A 357 25.83 -7.93 38.31
N HIS A 358 25.63 -7.35 37.14
CA HIS A 358 26.76 -6.95 36.32
C HIS A 358 27.18 -5.49 36.52
N ARG A 359 26.24 -4.59 36.88
CA ARG A 359 26.53 -3.16 36.99
C ARG A 359 26.60 -2.67 38.43
N ALA A 360 25.61 -2.97 39.25
CA ALA A 360 25.59 -2.56 40.67
C ALA A 360 26.44 -3.46 41.54
N ARG A 361 26.72 -4.70 41.10
CA ARG A 361 27.44 -5.73 41.85
C ARG A 361 26.81 -6.06 43.23
N ASP A 362 25.49 -5.89 43.29
CA ASP A 362 24.64 -6.31 44.40
C ASP A 362 24.05 -7.69 44.11
N TYR A 363 24.82 -8.71 44.43
CA TYR A 363 24.44 -10.10 44.16
C TYR A 363 23.24 -10.55 44.99
N ARG A 364 22.96 -9.91 46.13
CA ARG A 364 21.77 -10.22 46.91
C ARG A 364 20.47 -9.84 46.18
N GLU A 365 20.42 -8.61 45.69
CA GLU A 365 19.33 -8.12 44.86
C GLU A 365 19.21 -8.90 43.54
N ALA A 366 20.34 -9.23 42.90
CA ALA A 366 20.36 -10.04 41.69
C ALA A 366 19.68 -11.41 41.88
N VAL A 367 20.02 -12.10 43.00
CA VAL A 367 19.39 -13.39 43.38
C VAL A 367 17.91 -13.21 43.66
N HIS A 368 17.52 -12.18 44.39
CA HIS A 368 16.14 -11.88 44.71
C HIS A 368 15.30 -11.75 43.41
N TRP A 369 15.70 -10.88 42.46
CA TRP A 369 14.97 -10.68 41.21
C TRP A 369 14.93 -11.92 40.32
N THR A 370 16.01 -12.73 40.35
CA THR A 370 16.06 -14.03 39.65
C THR A 370 15.06 -15.04 40.23
N GLN A 371 14.97 -15.14 41.57
CA GLN A 371 14.05 -16.06 42.23
C GLN A 371 12.57 -15.69 41.93
N VAL A 372 12.25 -14.40 41.95
CA VAL A 372 10.90 -13.92 41.57
C VAL A 372 10.58 -14.26 40.12
N ALA A 373 11.54 -14.05 39.20
CA ALA A 373 11.33 -14.43 37.80
C ALA A 373 11.07 -15.94 37.62
N ILE A 374 11.82 -16.79 38.33
CA ILE A 374 11.62 -18.24 38.28
C ILE A 374 10.23 -18.63 38.83
N ALA A 375 9.81 -18.03 39.93
CA ALA A 375 8.51 -18.30 40.53
C ALA A 375 7.36 -17.95 39.56
N LEU A 376 7.46 -16.81 38.85
CA LEU A 376 6.47 -16.39 37.85
C LEU A 376 6.41 -17.32 36.62
N VAL A 377 7.50 -17.96 36.23
CA VAL A 377 7.50 -18.92 35.11
C VAL A 377 6.91 -20.27 35.54
N SER A 378 7.00 -20.59 36.83
CA SER A 378 6.57 -21.90 37.38
C SER A 378 5.10 -21.92 37.84
N ALA A 379 4.46 -20.75 37.90
CA ALA A 379 3.05 -20.57 38.25
C ALA A 379 2.14 -20.62 37.02
#